data_2777b03e2cbf10b52ea9ea0bbb5a8e06
#
_entry.id   2777b03e2cbf10b52ea9ea0bbb5a8e06
#
_cell.length_a   1.000
_cell.length_b   1.000
_cell.length_c   1.000
_cell.angle_alpha   90.00
_cell.angle_beta   90.00
_cell.angle_gamma   90.00
#
_symmetry.space_group_name_H-M   'P 1'
#
loop_
_entity.id
_entity.type
_entity.pdbx_description
1 polymer ?
#
loop_
_entity_poly.entity_id
_entity_poly.type
_entity_poly.pdbx_seq_one_letter_code
_entity_poly.pdbx_strand_id
1 'polypeptide(L)'
;MKEEHKKKKRIGKIIAITCAIVIGIPVLTALSYVGYVVFSYHRVGNTTLDIKKDAKKEKVQVGQELSLTTYNIGFGSYSPDYTFFMDLGYDENGVATAGVHGKGISKEDVQTNTDGSINIVKELVSDFYALQEVDVDSDRAYHINQKEAFEKEMKDYDNTFAINFDSAYLFYPLNDPHGKSKAGLSTYSKYSISESERKEYTISTGFSKFFDLDRCFSVNRIAVENGKDFVFINSHMSAYDEGGTIRDKQIDELYSFMKSEYDKGNYVIAAGDFNHDLLTNNPLYPQYTKENFAYKDMVKQPMPDWLNFMFDDNKTCKFDDGFTVYAANNEPSCRDCDVAWQRGYTYVSTVDGFIVSENITVNSVETKKVGDNGFAYSDHQPSTLKFNF
;
A
#
# COMPACT_ATOMS: atom_id res chain seq x y z
N MET A 1 1.21 -68.31 -25.09
CA MET A 1 0.10 -67.75 -24.26
C MET A 1 0.50 -67.36 -22.83
N LYS A 2 1.09 -68.25 -22.01
CA LYS A 2 1.47 -67.91 -20.61
C LYS A 2 2.58 -66.82 -20.50
N GLU A 3 3.57 -66.82 -21.39
CA GLU A 3 4.64 -65.79 -21.39
C GLU A 3 4.15 -64.44 -21.88
N GLU A 4 3.31 -64.40 -22.89
CA GLU A 4 2.71 -63.14 -23.37
C GLU A 4 1.83 -62.48 -22.32
N HIS A 5 1.10 -63.27 -21.54
CA HIS A 5 0.28 -62.76 -20.44
C HIS A 5 1.14 -62.22 -19.28
N LYS A 6 2.29 -62.81 -18.96
CA LYS A 6 3.26 -62.31 -17.98
C LYS A 6 3.89 -61.01 -18.47
N LYS A 7 4.24 -60.87 -19.76
CA LYS A 7 4.82 -59.68 -20.37
C LYS A 7 3.82 -58.53 -20.35
N LYS A 8 2.56 -58.74 -20.72
CA LYS A 8 1.47 -57.74 -20.64
C LYS A 8 1.22 -57.26 -19.19
N LYS A 9 1.21 -58.17 -18.19
CA LYS A 9 1.10 -57.79 -16.74
C LYS A 9 2.29 -56.98 -16.25
N ARG A 10 3.51 -57.29 -16.69
CA ARG A 10 4.73 -56.53 -16.36
C ARG A 10 4.72 -55.13 -16.95
N ILE A 11 4.31 -54.98 -18.23
CA ILE A 11 4.16 -53.70 -18.90
C ILE A 11 3.08 -52.87 -18.22
N GLY A 12 1.91 -53.46 -17.89
CA GLY A 12 0.85 -52.75 -17.16
C GLY A 12 1.28 -52.23 -15.78
N LYS A 13 2.08 -53.04 -15.06
CA LYS A 13 2.67 -52.60 -13.77
C LYS A 13 3.65 -51.43 -13.95
N ILE A 14 4.52 -51.50 -14.96
CA ILE A 14 5.48 -50.40 -15.24
C ILE A 14 4.72 -49.12 -15.58
N ILE A 15 3.72 -49.19 -16.49
CA ILE A 15 2.87 -48.05 -16.85
C ILE A 15 2.19 -47.47 -15.59
N ALA A 16 1.56 -48.33 -14.75
CA ALA A 16 0.89 -47.88 -13.54
C ALA A 16 1.84 -47.19 -12.56
N ILE A 17 3.05 -47.75 -12.36
CA ILE A 17 4.08 -47.14 -11.50
C ILE A 17 4.56 -45.81 -12.09
N THR A 18 4.82 -45.78 -13.41
CA THR A 18 5.24 -44.52 -14.08
C THR A 18 4.17 -43.44 -13.97
N CYS A 19 2.90 -43.78 -14.23
CA CYS A 19 1.79 -42.84 -14.02
C CYS A 19 1.67 -42.37 -12.56
N ALA A 20 1.81 -43.30 -11.61
CA ALA A 20 1.77 -42.94 -10.17
C ALA A 20 2.92 -41.99 -9.78
N ILE A 21 4.11 -42.17 -10.33
CA ILE A 21 5.25 -41.28 -10.11
C ILE A 21 5.03 -39.92 -10.79
N VAL A 22 4.65 -39.92 -12.06
CA VAL A 22 4.45 -38.70 -12.87
C VAL A 22 3.33 -37.82 -12.33
N ILE A 23 2.28 -38.39 -11.77
CA ILE A 23 1.17 -37.67 -11.15
C ILE A 23 1.40 -37.45 -9.67
N GLY A 24 1.88 -38.47 -8.96
CA GLY A 24 2.01 -38.44 -7.50
C GLY A 24 3.06 -37.46 -7.01
N ILE A 25 4.21 -37.32 -7.69
CA ILE A 25 5.24 -36.37 -7.28
C ILE A 25 4.73 -34.92 -7.40
N PRO A 26 4.18 -34.44 -8.52
CA PRO A 26 3.63 -33.08 -8.62
C PRO A 26 2.55 -32.80 -7.60
N VAL A 27 1.61 -33.76 -7.38
CA VAL A 27 0.55 -33.61 -6.39
C VAL A 27 1.12 -33.51 -4.98
N LEU A 28 2.09 -34.37 -4.61
CA LEU A 28 2.72 -34.32 -3.30
C LEU A 28 3.50 -33.02 -3.10
N THR A 29 4.20 -32.55 -4.14
CA THR A 29 4.91 -31.26 -4.12
C THR A 29 3.93 -30.10 -3.90
N ALA A 30 2.83 -30.07 -4.63
CA ALA A 30 1.80 -29.03 -4.48
C ALA A 30 1.17 -29.06 -3.06
N LEU A 31 0.82 -30.24 -2.54
CA LEU A 31 0.28 -30.38 -1.19
C LEU A 31 1.30 -29.98 -0.13
N SER A 32 2.57 -30.31 -0.31
CA SER A 32 3.65 -29.91 0.60
C SER A 32 3.85 -28.39 0.60
N TYR A 33 3.76 -27.77 -0.58
CA TYR A 33 3.84 -26.32 -0.69
C TYR A 33 2.64 -25.61 -0.03
N VAL A 34 1.42 -26.09 -0.30
CA VAL A 34 0.22 -25.58 0.40
C VAL A 34 0.35 -25.74 1.91
N GLY A 35 0.83 -26.90 2.37
CA GLY A 35 1.14 -27.10 3.79
C GLY A 35 2.15 -26.09 4.32
N TYR A 36 3.24 -25.87 3.59
CA TYR A 36 4.25 -24.88 3.96
C TYR A 36 3.65 -23.46 4.08
N VAL A 37 2.88 -22.99 3.08
CA VAL A 37 2.24 -21.66 3.11
C VAL A 37 1.28 -21.53 4.30
N VAL A 38 0.42 -22.54 4.53
CA VAL A 38 -0.56 -22.54 5.63
C VAL A 38 0.13 -22.52 7.00
N PHE A 39 1.15 -23.37 7.19
CA PHE A 39 1.85 -23.47 8.49
C PHE A 39 2.82 -22.30 8.75
N SER A 40 3.32 -21.64 7.70
CA SER A 40 4.18 -20.46 7.83
C SER A 40 3.38 -19.17 8.07
N TYR A 41 2.09 -19.17 7.75
CA TYR A 41 1.26 -17.99 7.91
C TYR A 41 0.97 -17.74 9.40
N HIS A 42 1.25 -16.50 9.82
CA HIS A 42 0.82 -15.98 11.11
C HIS A 42 0.30 -14.55 10.91
N ARG A 43 -0.89 -14.30 11.40
CA ARG A 43 -1.47 -12.96 11.34
C ARG A 43 -0.83 -12.05 12.38
N VAL A 44 -0.43 -10.87 11.93
CA VAL A 44 0.01 -9.81 12.85
C VAL A 44 -1.22 -9.11 13.41
N GLY A 45 -1.48 -9.29 14.71
CA GLY A 45 -2.61 -8.66 15.41
C GLY A 45 -2.33 -7.22 15.86
N ASN A 46 -3.24 -6.68 16.67
CA ASN A 46 -3.04 -5.40 17.35
C ASN A 46 -1.85 -5.52 18.31
N THR A 47 -0.95 -4.55 18.28
CA THR A 47 0.23 -4.54 19.14
C THR A 47 0.75 -3.13 19.35
N THR A 48 1.39 -2.90 20.49
CA THR A 48 2.21 -1.69 20.73
C THR A 48 3.43 -1.72 19.81
N LEU A 49 3.81 -0.59 19.27
CA LEU A 49 4.97 -0.44 18.41
C LEU A 49 6.14 0.17 19.17
N ASP A 50 7.34 -0.31 18.88
CA ASP A 50 8.57 0.30 19.36
C ASP A 50 8.75 1.68 18.72
N ILE A 51 9.11 2.65 19.52
CA ILE A 51 9.39 4.02 19.08
C ILE A 51 10.90 4.26 19.14
N LYS A 52 11.51 4.46 17.99
CA LYS A 52 12.90 4.93 17.92
C LYS A 52 12.90 6.44 18.13
N LYS A 53 13.44 6.89 19.27
CA LYS A 53 13.46 8.29 19.71
C LYS A 53 14.65 9.03 19.13
N ASP A 54 14.38 10.06 18.32
CA ASP A 54 15.39 10.99 17.79
C ASP A 54 14.85 12.42 17.56
N ALA A 55 13.53 12.64 17.77
CA ALA A 55 12.88 13.94 17.63
C ALA A 55 13.42 14.96 18.66
N LYS A 56 13.58 16.21 18.22
CA LYS A 56 14.09 17.33 19.05
C LYS A 56 12.98 18.20 19.63
N LYS A 57 11.75 18.06 19.12
CA LYS A 57 10.59 18.82 19.56
C LYS A 57 9.69 17.93 20.41
N GLU A 58 9.28 18.39 21.58
CA GLU A 58 8.44 17.59 22.48
C GLU A 58 6.95 17.70 22.16
N LYS A 59 6.47 18.92 21.86
CA LYS A 59 5.05 19.22 21.67
C LYS A 59 4.81 20.10 20.46
N VAL A 60 3.65 19.94 19.85
CA VAL A 60 3.15 20.83 18.79
C VAL A 60 2.54 22.08 19.40
N GLN A 61 2.83 23.24 18.78
CA GLN A 61 2.25 24.53 19.17
C GLN A 61 0.93 24.76 18.42
N VAL A 62 -0.11 25.26 19.12
CA VAL A 62 -1.37 25.68 18.48
C VAL A 62 -1.12 26.89 17.56
N GLY A 63 -1.76 26.91 16.40
CA GLY A 63 -1.60 27.96 15.38
C GLY A 63 -0.33 27.88 14.55
N GLN A 64 0.59 26.95 14.83
CA GLN A 64 1.74 26.68 13.99
C GLN A 64 1.31 25.95 12.71
N GLU A 65 1.78 26.41 11.53
CA GLU A 65 1.64 25.63 10.31
C GLU A 65 2.54 24.40 10.35
N LEU A 66 1.95 23.26 10.07
CA LEU A 66 2.57 21.94 10.05
C LEU A 66 2.43 21.31 8.66
N SER A 67 3.30 20.36 8.35
CA SER A 67 3.28 19.59 7.11
C SER A 67 3.31 18.09 7.37
N LEU A 68 2.45 17.35 6.66
CA LEU A 68 2.38 15.91 6.69
C LEU A 68 2.40 15.36 5.27
N THR A 69 3.35 14.48 4.97
CA THR A 69 3.46 13.83 3.66
C THR A 69 3.13 12.34 3.78
N THR A 70 2.28 11.85 2.88
CA THR A 70 2.10 10.42 2.61
C THR A 70 2.82 10.02 1.33
N TYR A 71 3.45 8.84 1.33
CA TYR A 71 4.14 8.32 0.16
C TYR A 71 4.25 6.78 0.23
N ASN A 72 3.54 6.09 -0.66
CA ASN A 72 3.77 4.68 -0.93
C ASN A 72 5.04 4.56 -1.80
N ILE A 73 6.09 3.90 -1.30
CA ILE A 73 7.39 3.79 -1.99
C ILE A 73 7.49 2.56 -2.90
N GLY A 74 6.39 1.78 -3.04
CA GLY A 74 6.31 0.63 -3.96
C GLY A 74 7.43 -0.38 -3.75
N PHE A 75 7.82 -0.67 -2.50
CA PHE A 75 8.98 -1.53 -2.15
C PHE A 75 10.24 -1.31 -3.02
N GLY A 76 10.38 -0.10 -3.59
CA GLY A 76 11.49 0.30 -4.45
C GLY A 76 11.52 -0.39 -5.83
N SER A 77 10.47 -1.07 -6.26
CA SER A 77 10.49 -1.83 -7.50
C SER A 77 9.90 -1.11 -8.71
N TYR A 78 9.05 -0.10 -8.49
CA TYR A 78 8.23 0.51 -9.54
C TYR A 78 8.95 1.63 -10.31
N SER A 79 10.12 1.30 -10.92
CA SER A 79 10.65 2.16 -11.99
C SER A 79 9.64 2.29 -13.15
N PRO A 80 9.76 3.29 -14.03
CA PRO A 80 8.79 3.50 -15.11
C PRO A 80 8.54 2.28 -16.01
N ASP A 81 9.55 1.43 -16.21
CA ASP A 81 9.44 0.22 -17.04
C ASP A 81 8.90 -1.00 -16.30
N TYR A 82 8.74 -0.92 -14.98
CA TYR A 82 8.23 -2.01 -14.16
C TYR A 82 6.72 -2.17 -14.33
N THR A 83 6.28 -3.44 -14.43
CA THR A 83 4.86 -3.83 -14.43
C THR A 83 4.64 -4.96 -13.44
N PHE A 84 3.56 -4.91 -12.66
CA PHE A 84 3.34 -5.86 -11.57
C PHE A 84 2.40 -7.00 -11.99
N PHE A 85 2.79 -8.23 -11.75
CA PHE A 85 2.09 -9.43 -12.22
C PHE A 85 0.63 -9.59 -11.74
N MET A 86 0.23 -8.89 -10.69
CA MET A 86 -1.15 -8.88 -10.19
C MET A 86 -2.00 -7.79 -10.82
N ASP A 87 -1.40 -6.81 -11.50
CA ASP A 87 -2.14 -5.74 -12.14
C ASP A 87 -2.62 -6.20 -13.52
N LEU A 88 -3.93 -6.16 -13.66
CA LEU A 88 -4.66 -6.55 -14.86
C LEU A 88 -5.48 -5.35 -15.33
N GLY A 89 -5.48 -5.11 -16.63
CA GLY A 89 -6.19 -3.99 -17.24
C GLY A 89 -6.54 -4.24 -18.69
N TYR A 90 -6.79 -3.15 -19.39
CA TYR A 90 -7.10 -3.19 -20.82
C TYR A 90 -6.40 -2.01 -21.53
N ASP A 91 -6.01 -2.20 -22.78
CA ASP A 91 -5.55 -1.11 -23.63
C ASP A 91 -6.74 -0.24 -24.13
N GLU A 92 -6.44 0.80 -24.89
CA GLU A 92 -7.45 1.71 -25.45
C GLU A 92 -8.40 1.05 -26.46
N ASN A 93 -8.10 -0.17 -26.92
CA ASN A 93 -8.91 -0.97 -27.84
C ASN A 93 -9.70 -2.07 -27.10
N GLY A 94 -9.59 -2.15 -25.77
CA GLY A 94 -10.23 -3.16 -24.94
C GLY A 94 -9.53 -4.53 -25.00
N VAL A 95 -8.25 -4.58 -25.40
CA VAL A 95 -7.44 -5.82 -25.36
C VAL A 95 -6.85 -5.93 -23.94
N ALA A 96 -7.00 -7.10 -23.33
CA ALA A 96 -6.50 -7.37 -21.99
C ALA A 96 -4.96 -7.18 -21.89
N THR A 97 -4.53 -6.47 -20.88
CA THR A 97 -3.13 -6.23 -20.49
C THR A 97 -2.85 -6.83 -19.12
N ALA A 98 -1.60 -7.19 -18.86
CA ALA A 98 -1.19 -7.74 -17.57
C ALA A 98 0.29 -7.44 -17.32
N GLY A 99 0.62 -7.08 -16.10
CA GLY A 99 2.00 -6.96 -15.67
C GLY A 99 2.71 -8.31 -15.58
N VAL A 100 4.03 -8.31 -15.55
CA VAL A 100 4.82 -9.54 -15.69
C VAL A 100 5.82 -9.79 -14.57
N HIS A 101 6.21 -8.78 -13.80
CA HIS A 101 7.28 -8.89 -12.80
C HIS A 101 6.73 -9.29 -11.43
N GLY A 102 7.38 -10.27 -10.80
CA GLY A 102 7.10 -10.64 -9.41
C GLY A 102 7.98 -9.92 -8.40
N LYS A 103 9.10 -9.35 -8.86
CA LYS A 103 10.09 -8.60 -8.06
C LYS A 103 10.69 -7.46 -8.87
N GLY A 104 11.43 -6.58 -8.25
CA GLY A 104 12.14 -5.49 -8.92
C GLY A 104 12.96 -5.99 -10.11
N ILE A 105 13.08 -5.17 -11.16
CA ILE A 105 13.78 -5.54 -12.42
C ILE A 105 15.22 -5.96 -12.14
N SER A 106 15.91 -5.23 -11.27
CA SER A 106 17.26 -5.56 -10.79
C SER A 106 17.50 -5.02 -9.38
N LYS A 107 18.55 -5.50 -8.72
CA LYS A 107 18.95 -4.97 -7.42
C LYS A 107 19.36 -3.50 -7.53
N GLU A 108 19.99 -3.13 -8.62
CA GLU A 108 20.44 -1.77 -8.92
C GLU A 108 19.25 -0.82 -9.08
N ASP A 109 18.16 -1.26 -9.74
CA ASP A 109 16.92 -0.49 -9.87
C ASP A 109 16.27 -0.28 -8.52
N VAL A 110 16.13 -1.35 -7.72
CA VAL A 110 15.53 -1.24 -6.37
C VAL A 110 16.35 -0.30 -5.48
N GLN A 111 17.67 -0.34 -5.55
CA GLN A 111 18.53 0.60 -4.82
C GLN A 111 18.33 2.04 -5.32
N THR A 112 18.30 2.24 -6.65
CA THR A 112 18.10 3.56 -7.26
C THR A 112 16.75 4.15 -6.86
N ASN A 113 15.68 3.36 -6.89
CA ASN A 113 14.35 3.81 -6.51
C ASN A 113 14.25 4.10 -5.01
N THR A 114 14.89 3.26 -4.17
CA THR A 114 14.96 3.49 -2.72
C THR A 114 15.69 4.79 -2.41
N ASP A 115 16.87 5.02 -3.01
CA ASP A 115 17.65 6.23 -2.82
C ASP A 115 16.93 7.47 -3.37
N GLY A 116 16.23 7.31 -4.51
CA GLY A 116 15.39 8.34 -5.10
C GLY A 116 14.24 8.75 -4.18
N SER A 117 13.52 7.78 -3.62
CA SER A 117 12.42 8.02 -2.66
C SER A 117 12.92 8.71 -1.38
N ILE A 118 14.07 8.30 -0.85
CA ILE A 118 14.73 8.96 0.29
C ILE A 118 15.06 10.42 -0.05
N ASN A 119 15.63 10.69 -1.22
CA ASN A 119 15.98 12.05 -1.64
C ASN A 119 14.75 12.94 -1.77
N ILE A 120 13.63 12.42 -2.31
CA ILE A 120 12.35 13.13 -2.38
C ILE A 120 11.82 13.48 -0.99
N VAL A 121 11.84 12.53 -0.04
CA VAL A 121 11.42 12.76 1.35
C VAL A 121 12.29 13.84 2.00
N LYS A 122 13.61 13.80 1.79
CA LYS A 122 14.55 14.83 2.29
C LYS A 122 14.30 16.21 1.67
N GLU A 123 13.92 16.27 0.41
CA GLU A 123 13.62 17.53 -0.28
C GLU A 123 12.31 18.17 0.23
N LEU A 124 11.29 17.37 0.55
CA LEU A 124 9.99 17.85 1.03
C LEU A 124 10.05 18.46 2.45
N VAL A 125 10.96 18.00 3.29
CA VAL A 125 11.23 18.53 4.65
C VAL A 125 9.97 18.62 5.54
N SER A 126 9.01 17.70 5.40
CA SER A 126 7.76 17.71 6.16
C SER A 126 7.99 17.45 7.65
N ASP A 127 7.04 17.88 8.50
CA ASP A 127 7.09 17.63 9.94
C ASP A 127 6.73 16.19 10.29
N PHE A 128 5.87 15.56 9.44
CA PHE A 128 5.43 14.18 9.59
C PHE A 128 5.47 13.45 8.25
N TYR A 129 5.75 12.13 8.30
CA TYR A 129 5.68 11.27 7.13
C TYR A 129 4.94 9.97 7.44
N ALA A 130 4.03 9.59 6.55
CA ALA A 130 3.40 8.29 6.45
C ALA A 130 3.95 7.58 5.21
N LEU A 131 4.82 6.59 5.39
CA LEU A 131 5.37 5.81 4.27
C LEU A 131 4.74 4.42 4.25
N GLN A 132 4.34 3.95 3.07
CA GLN A 132 3.77 2.63 2.85
C GLN A 132 4.72 1.79 2.00
N GLU A 133 4.55 0.47 2.05
CA GLU A 133 5.34 -0.52 1.31
C GLU A 133 6.85 -0.44 1.54
N VAL A 134 7.24 -0.22 2.79
CA VAL A 134 8.64 -0.15 3.19
C VAL A 134 9.13 -1.56 3.53
N ASP A 135 9.99 -2.14 2.68
CA ASP A 135 10.55 -3.46 2.88
C ASP A 135 11.70 -3.47 3.89
N VAL A 136 11.75 -4.55 4.69
CA VAL A 136 12.83 -4.80 5.66
C VAL A 136 13.74 -5.92 5.16
N ASP A 137 13.13 -7.04 4.72
CA ASP A 137 13.84 -8.22 4.21
C ASP A 137 12.90 -8.98 3.27
N SER A 138 13.06 -8.75 1.95
CA SER A 138 12.18 -9.32 0.94
C SER A 138 12.94 -9.74 -0.30
N ASP A 139 12.60 -10.92 -0.83
CA ASP A 139 13.13 -11.39 -2.11
C ASP A 139 12.77 -10.41 -3.24
N ARG A 140 11.54 -9.86 -3.22
CA ARG A 140 11.03 -8.90 -4.21
C ARG A 140 11.85 -7.62 -4.29
N ALA A 141 12.51 -7.24 -3.19
CA ALA A 141 13.37 -6.06 -3.08
C ALA A 141 14.85 -6.42 -2.93
N TYR A 142 15.27 -7.62 -3.34
CA TYR A 142 16.67 -8.11 -3.29
C TYR A 142 17.32 -7.96 -1.90
N HIS A 143 16.53 -8.12 -0.84
CA HIS A 143 16.95 -7.98 0.57
C HIS A 143 17.50 -6.59 0.91
N ILE A 144 17.12 -5.54 0.16
CA ILE A 144 17.45 -4.16 0.52
C ILE A 144 16.57 -3.75 1.71
N ASN A 145 17.20 -3.42 2.84
CA ASN A 145 16.51 -2.94 4.03
C ASN A 145 16.17 -1.46 3.90
N GLN A 146 15.01 -1.17 3.31
CA GLN A 146 14.55 0.19 3.07
C GLN A 146 14.25 0.94 4.37
N LYS A 147 13.67 0.23 5.37
CA LYS A 147 13.42 0.81 6.70
C LYS A 147 14.72 1.37 7.29
N GLU A 148 15.80 0.58 7.30
CA GLU A 148 17.09 1.02 7.83
C GLU A 148 17.70 2.15 7.00
N ALA A 149 17.55 2.12 5.67
CA ALA A 149 18.01 3.16 4.78
C ALA A 149 17.32 4.51 5.06
N PHE A 150 15.98 4.52 5.21
CA PHE A 150 15.24 5.72 5.62
C PHE A 150 15.64 6.19 7.02
N GLU A 151 15.72 5.30 8.02
CA GLU A 151 16.08 5.64 9.40
C GLU A 151 17.47 6.31 9.51
N LYS A 152 18.40 5.90 8.66
CA LYS A 152 19.75 6.48 8.62
C LYS A 152 19.73 7.93 8.14
N GLU A 153 18.83 8.26 7.22
CA GLU A 153 18.73 9.57 6.60
C GLU A 153 17.74 10.51 7.31
N MET A 154 16.71 9.94 7.97
CA MET A 154 15.67 10.68 8.68
C MET A 154 16.06 10.97 10.13
N LYS A 155 17.22 11.61 10.31
CA LYS A 155 17.68 12.09 11.63
C LYS A 155 16.78 13.21 12.12
N ASP A 156 16.68 13.34 13.44
CA ASP A 156 15.82 14.30 14.13
C ASP A 156 14.33 14.01 14.03
N TYR A 157 13.96 12.76 13.64
CA TYR A 157 12.58 12.27 13.68
C TYR A 157 12.47 11.08 14.64
N ASP A 158 11.44 11.07 15.49
CA ASP A 158 10.97 9.82 16.08
C ASP A 158 10.37 8.96 14.96
N ASN A 159 10.55 7.64 15.03
CA ASN A 159 9.93 6.76 14.05
C ASN A 159 9.38 5.47 14.66
N THR A 160 8.39 4.92 13.98
CA THR A 160 7.73 3.66 14.30
C THR A 160 7.55 2.82 13.04
N PHE A 161 7.42 1.51 13.21
CA PHE A 161 7.24 0.58 12.10
C PHE A 161 6.17 -0.46 12.41
N ALA A 162 5.10 -0.48 11.61
CA ALA A 162 4.02 -1.46 11.71
C ALA A 162 4.11 -2.47 10.56
N ILE A 163 4.44 -3.73 10.87
CA ILE A 163 4.49 -4.80 9.87
C ILE A 163 3.07 -5.01 9.31
N ASN A 164 2.93 -4.96 7.98
CA ASN A 164 1.69 -5.27 7.28
C ASN A 164 1.84 -6.33 6.19
N PHE A 165 3.03 -6.91 6.06
CA PHE A 165 3.29 -8.05 5.19
C PHE A 165 4.45 -8.88 5.75
N ASP A 166 4.19 -10.15 6.07
CA ASP A 166 5.21 -11.15 6.45
C ASP A 166 4.77 -12.49 5.83
N SER A 167 5.15 -12.70 4.55
CA SER A 167 4.67 -13.81 3.74
C SER A 167 5.56 -15.04 3.83
N ALA A 168 4.99 -16.21 3.54
CA ALA A 168 5.75 -17.38 3.12
C ALA A 168 6.43 -17.09 1.75
N TYR A 169 7.30 -17.99 1.29
CA TYR A 169 7.87 -17.88 -0.05
C TYR A 169 6.79 -18.13 -1.12
N LEU A 170 6.51 -17.12 -1.96
CA LEU A 170 5.51 -17.15 -3.02
C LEU A 170 6.17 -17.47 -4.36
N PHE A 171 5.86 -18.65 -4.93
CA PHE A 171 6.46 -19.16 -6.16
C PHE A 171 5.92 -18.53 -7.44
N TYR A 172 4.90 -17.71 -7.35
CA TYR A 172 4.28 -17.10 -8.52
C TYR A 172 4.74 -15.63 -8.68
N PRO A 173 4.98 -15.17 -9.91
CA PRO A 173 5.03 -15.90 -11.19
C PRO A 173 6.19 -16.92 -11.25
N LEU A 174 6.01 -18.06 -11.93
CA LEU A 174 6.99 -19.16 -11.92
C LEU A 174 8.35 -18.79 -12.53
N ASN A 175 8.37 -17.85 -13.47
CA ASN A 175 9.57 -17.36 -14.15
C ASN A 175 10.25 -16.19 -13.40
N ASP A 176 9.54 -15.53 -12.48
CA ASP A 176 10.03 -14.41 -11.68
C ASP A 176 9.34 -14.38 -10.31
N PRO A 177 9.62 -15.35 -9.41
CA PRO A 177 8.89 -15.52 -8.17
C PRO A 177 8.95 -14.28 -7.27
N HIS A 178 7.79 -13.90 -6.73
CA HIS A 178 7.68 -12.81 -5.75
C HIS A 178 8.53 -13.07 -4.49
N GLY A 179 8.66 -14.36 -4.13
CA GLY A 179 9.48 -14.81 -3.02
C GLY A 179 8.87 -14.53 -1.64
N LYS A 180 9.71 -14.57 -0.61
CA LYS A 180 9.34 -14.21 0.75
C LYS A 180 9.48 -12.70 0.91
N SER A 181 8.49 -12.06 1.57
CA SER A 181 8.49 -10.62 1.79
C SER A 181 8.21 -10.29 3.25
N LYS A 182 8.90 -9.25 3.75
CA LYS A 182 8.64 -8.63 5.04
C LYS A 182 8.66 -7.11 4.88
N ALA A 183 7.50 -6.49 5.04
CA ALA A 183 7.28 -5.07 4.80
C ALA A 183 6.30 -4.46 5.79
N GLY A 184 6.21 -3.12 5.79
CA GLY A 184 5.30 -2.43 6.69
C GLY A 184 5.12 -0.95 6.38
N LEU A 185 4.48 -0.28 7.33
CA LEU A 185 4.26 1.16 7.37
C LEU A 185 5.34 1.79 8.24
N SER A 186 6.11 2.73 7.68
CA SER A 186 7.05 3.57 8.44
C SER A 186 6.45 4.93 8.70
N THR A 187 6.44 5.36 9.96
CA THR A 187 5.91 6.67 10.36
C THR A 187 7.02 7.49 10.99
N TYR A 188 7.17 8.74 10.58
CA TYR A 188 8.19 9.66 11.09
C TYR A 188 7.55 10.94 11.62
N SER A 189 8.08 11.47 12.71
CA SER A 189 7.63 12.71 13.36
C SER A 189 8.82 13.53 13.88
N LYS A 190 8.90 14.83 13.53
CA LYS A 190 9.83 15.78 14.17
C LYS A 190 9.50 16.06 15.63
N TYR A 191 8.30 15.68 16.07
CA TYR A 191 7.82 15.82 17.43
C TYR A 191 7.83 14.47 18.13
N SER A 192 8.05 14.47 19.43
CA SER A 192 8.09 13.24 20.23
C SER A 192 6.79 12.47 20.15
N ILE A 193 6.87 11.22 19.71
CA ILE A 193 5.76 10.25 19.75
C ILE A 193 5.70 9.69 21.17
N SER A 194 4.60 9.90 21.88
CA SER A 194 4.42 9.40 23.27
C SER A 194 4.01 7.93 23.30
N GLU A 195 3.13 7.52 22.39
CA GLU A 195 2.61 6.16 22.26
C GLU A 195 2.45 5.81 20.78
N SER A 196 2.64 4.53 20.45
CA SER A 196 2.39 4.04 19.10
C SER A 196 1.83 2.62 19.13
N GLU A 197 0.83 2.36 18.28
CA GLU A 197 0.16 1.08 18.16
C GLU A 197 -0.10 0.72 16.69
N ARG A 198 -0.04 -0.58 16.41
CA ARG A 198 -0.59 -1.18 15.20
C ARG A 198 -2.03 -1.60 15.47
N LYS A 199 -2.93 -1.24 14.57
CA LYS A 199 -4.31 -1.72 14.51
C LYS A 199 -4.50 -2.53 13.25
N GLU A 200 -4.94 -3.78 13.40
CA GLU A 200 -5.23 -4.64 12.26
C GLU A 200 -6.52 -4.20 11.55
N TYR A 201 -6.53 -4.30 10.24
CA TYR A 201 -7.75 -4.24 9.44
C TYR A 201 -8.34 -5.64 9.24
N THR A 202 -9.63 -5.74 9.01
CA THR A 202 -10.24 -6.94 8.45
C THR A 202 -9.59 -7.27 7.11
N ILE A 203 -9.22 -8.53 6.92
CA ILE A 203 -8.71 -9.09 5.65
C ILE A 203 -9.57 -10.27 5.21
N SER A 204 -9.36 -10.75 3.98
CA SER A 204 -10.01 -11.96 3.48
C SER A 204 -9.77 -13.15 4.42
N THR A 205 -10.81 -13.94 4.65
CA THR A 205 -10.71 -15.22 5.40
C THR A 205 -10.45 -16.41 4.48
N GLY A 206 -10.51 -16.19 3.14
CA GLY A 206 -10.27 -17.19 2.12
C GLY A 206 -8.81 -17.59 1.98
N PHE A 207 -8.51 -18.37 0.94
CA PHE A 207 -7.14 -18.79 0.63
C PHE A 207 -6.26 -17.61 0.17
N SER A 208 -6.86 -16.56 -0.38
CA SER A 208 -6.19 -15.32 -0.78
C SER A 208 -5.39 -14.66 0.33
N LYS A 209 -5.80 -14.80 1.60
CA LYS A 209 -5.07 -14.23 2.75
C LYS A 209 -3.59 -14.65 2.85
N PHE A 210 -3.22 -15.77 2.26
CA PHE A 210 -1.84 -16.25 2.27
C PHE A 210 -0.93 -15.53 1.27
N PHE A 211 -1.52 -14.76 0.37
CA PHE A 211 -0.84 -14.06 -0.73
C PHE A 211 -1.05 -12.54 -0.68
N ASP A 212 -1.98 -12.07 0.15
CA ASP A 212 -2.26 -10.64 0.36
C ASP A 212 -1.62 -10.14 1.66
N LEU A 213 -1.55 -8.82 1.81
CA LEU A 213 -0.98 -8.16 2.97
C LEU A 213 -1.88 -8.32 4.22
N ASP A 214 -1.27 -8.40 5.39
CA ASP A 214 -1.91 -8.25 6.69
C ASP A 214 -2.21 -6.76 6.95
N ARG A 215 -3.13 -6.20 6.16
CA ARG A 215 -3.49 -4.78 6.17
C ARG A 215 -3.68 -4.24 7.58
N CYS A 216 -3.20 -3.02 7.80
CA CYS A 216 -3.27 -2.35 9.09
C CYS A 216 -3.19 -0.83 8.95
N PHE A 217 -3.41 -0.14 10.05
CA PHE A 217 -2.97 1.24 10.25
C PHE A 217 -2.14 1.34 11.53
N SER A 218 -1.19 2.28 11.55
CA SER A 218 -0.47 2.66 12.76
C SER A 218 -1.07 3.93 13.35
N VAL A 219 -1.14 3.99 14.67
CA VAL A 219 -1.62 5.14 15.44
C VAL A 219 -0.44 5.69 16.22
N ASN A 220 -0.16 6.98 16.06
CA ASN A 220 0.96 7.64 16.71
C ASN A 220 0.45 8.87 17.45
N ARG A 221 0.70 8.97 18.77
CA ARG A 221 0.24 10.07 19.63
C ARG A 221 1.34 11.08 19.83
N ILE A 222 1.05 12.33 19.52
CA ILE A 222 1.94 13.47 19.69
C ILE A 222 1.25 14.52 20.56
N ALA A 223 1.90 14.95 21.65
CA ALA A 223 1.32 15.92 22.54
C ALA A 223 1.20 17.31 21.90
N VAL A 224 0.07 17.98 22.10
CA VAL A 224 -0.16 19.39 21.74
C VAL A 224 -0.10 20.24 23.02
N GLU A 225 0.36 21.50 22.92
CA GLU A 225 0.56 22.37 24.10
C GLU A 225 -0.70 22.64 24.91
N ASN A 226 -1.88 22.57 24.28
CA ASN A 226 -3.17 22.77 24.93
C ASN A 226 -3.69 21.54 25.71
N GLY A 227 -2.87 20.49 25.83
CA GLY A 227 -3.19 19.28 26.58
C GLY A 227 -4.02 18.23 25.83
N LYS A 228 -4.24 18.43 24.53
CA LYS A 228 -4.82 17.43 23.62
C LYS A 228 -3.71 16.66 22.92
N ASP A 229 -4.07 15.54 22.28
CA ASP A 229 -3.18 14.80 21.40
C ASP A 229 -3.46 15.14 19.93
N PHE A 230 -2.40 15.18 19.14
CA PHE A 230 -2.46 14.94 17.72
C PHE A 230 -2.33 13.43 17.49
N VAL A 231 -3.40 12.80 17.04
CA VAL A 231 -3.47 11.38 16.70
C VAL A 231 -3.18 11.24 15.21
N PHE A 232 -1.93 10.92 14.91
CA PHE A 232 -1.45 10.74 13.55
C PHE A 232 -1.54 9.26 13.15
N ILE A 233 -2.31 8.97 12.11
CA ILE A 233 -2.56 7.63 11.61
C ILE A 233 -1.90 7.48 10.24
N ASN A 234 -1.09 6.41 10.06
CA ASN A 234 -0.57 5.97 8.78
C ASN A 234 -1.34 4.71 8.36
N SER A 235 -2.05 4.78 7.24
CA SER A 235 -2.97 3.74 6.77
C SER A 235 -2.55 3.18 5.41
N HIS A 236 -2.78 1.87 5.20
CA HIS A 236 -2.70 1.24 3.90
C HIS A 236 -3.82 0.20 3.76
N MET A 237 -4.86 0.53 2.99
CA MET A 237 -6.03 -0.31 2.78
C MET A 237 -5.81 -1.34 1.67
N SER A 238 -6.70 -2.32 1.57
CA SER A 238 -6.64 -3.36 0.53
C SER A 238 -6.85 -2.78 -0.87
N ALA A 239 -6.02 -3.19 -1.83
CA ALA A 239 -6.17 -2.88 -3.25
C ALA A 239 -7.16 -3.85 -3.92
N TYR A 240 -6.96 -5.15 -3.72
CA TYR A 240 -7.69 -6.20 -4.40
C TYR A 240 -8.76 -6.78 -3.46
N ASP A 241 -10.03 -6.43 -3.71
CA ASP A 241 -11.18 -6.96 -2.95
C ASP A 241 -12.36 -7.14 -3.90
N GLU A 242 -12.55 -8.39 -4.33
CA GLU A 242 -13.67 -8.75 -5.21
C GLU A 242 -15.00 -8.47 -4.48
N GLY A 243 -15.72 -7.47 -4.96
CA GLY A 243 -17.00 -7.02 -4.40
C GLY A 243 -16.92 -5.97 -3.29
N GLY A 244 -15.75 -5.43 -2.94
CA GLY A 244 -15.58 -4.27 -2.06
C GLY A 244 -15.87 -4.48 -0.57
N THR A 245 -16.33 -5.67 -0.16
CA THR A 245 -16.84 -5.91 1.21
C THR A 245 -15.77 -5.86 2.29
N ILE A 246 -14.52 -6.15 1.96
CA ILE A 246 -13.38 -6.05 2.88
C ILE A 246 -13.01 -4.59 3.06
N ARG A 247 -12.93 -3.83 1.98
CA ARG A 247 -12.62 -2.39 2.00
C ARG A 247 -13.66 -1.58 2.77
N ASP A 248 -14.96 -1.89 2.61
CA ASP A 248 -16.02 -1.26 3.39
C ASP A 248 -15.82 -1.45 4.90
N LYS A 249 -15.44 -2.68 5.32
CA LYS A 249 -15.12 -2.95 6.73
C LYS A 249 -13.89 -2.19 7.22
N GLN A 250 -12.85 -2.08 6.39
CA GLN A 250 -11.64 -1.33 6.72
C GLN A 250 -11.95 0.16 6.89
N ILE A 251 -12.81 0.73 6.04
CA ILE A 251 -13.32 2.09 6.17
C ILE A 251 -14.09 2.26 7.49
N ASP A 252 -14.99 1.32 7.83
CA ASP A 252 -15.75 1.35 9.09
C ASP A 252 -14.84 1.25 10.34
N GLU A 253 -13.81 0.42 10.28
CA GLU A 253 -12.83 0.24 11.36
C GLU A 253 -12.00 1.50 11.57
N LEU A 254 -11.49 2.12 10.49
CA LEU A 254 -10.75 3.37 10.55
C LEU A 254 -11.63 4.50 11.08
N TYR A 255 -12.82 4.69 10.51
CA TYR A 255 -13.78 5.70 10.94
C TYR A 255 -14.11 5.56 12.44
N SER A 256 -14.45 4.36 12.88
CA SER A 256 -14.83 4.11 14.28
C SER A 256 -13.69 4.48 15.25
N PHE A 257 -12.46 4.15 14.89
CA PHE A 257 -11.28 4.54 15.67
C PHE A 257 -11.10 6.06 15.68
N MET A 258 -11.07 6.69 14.49
CA MET A 258 -10.90 8.14 14.35
C MET A 258 -11.99 8.92 15.12
N LYS A 259 -13.25 8.48 15.00
CA LYS A 259 -14.39 9.12 15.70
C LYS A 259 -14.24 9.04 17.22
N SER A 260 -13.78 7.88 17.73
CA SER A 260 -13.53 7.71 19.16
C SER A 260 -12.45 8.66 19.71
N GLU A 261 -11.45 9.01 18.91
CA GLU A 261 -10.41 9.96 19.27
C GLU A 261 -10.88 11.42 19.14
N TYR A 262 -11.61 11.72 18.08
CA TYR A 262 -12.20 13.05 17.86
C TYR A 262 -13.19 13.42 18.98
N ASP A 263 -14.03 12.47 19.43
CA ASP A 263 -14.98 12.68 20.52
C ASP A 263 -14.32 12.95 21.88
N LYS A 264 -13.05 12.58 22.07
CA LYS A 264 -12.22 12.98 23.21
C LYS A 264 -11.68 14.42 23.05
N GLY A 265 -11.91 15.04 21.89
CA GLY A 265 -11.42 16.38 21.53
C GLY A 265 -9.99 16.39 21.03
N ASN A 266 -9.43 15.24 20.64
CA ASN A 266 -8.12 15.14 20.02
C ASN A 266 -8.17 15.64 18.56
N TYR A 267 -7.02 16.02 18.04
CA TYR A 267 -6.82 16.32 16.63
C TYR A 267 -6.46 15.03 15.89
N VAL A 268 -7.20 14.67 14.82
CA VAL A 268 -7.03 13.37 14.17
C VAL A 268 -6.79 13.55 12.68
N ILE A 269 -5.68 13.00 12.18
CA ILE A 269 -5.43 12.88 10.74
C ILE A 269 -5.05 11.43 10.43
N ALA A 270 -5.77 10.80 9.48
CA ALA A 270 -5.31 9.62 8.80
C ALA A 270 -4.73 10.03 7.44
N ALA A 271 -3.49 9.62 7.19
CA ALA A 271 -2.78 9.79 5.93
C ALA A 271 -2.37 8.42 5.40
N GLY A 272 -2.40 8.22 4.10
CA GLY A 272 -1.99 6.94 3.54
C GLY A 272 -2.49 6.69 2.13
N ASP A 273 -2.25 5.46 1.72
CA ASP A 273 -2.81 4.85 0.53
C ASP A 273 -4.13 4.16 0.91
N PHE A 274 -5.24 4.74 0.47
CA PHE A 274 -6.58 4.23 0.76
C PHE A 274 -7.09 3.25 -0.31
N ASN A 275 -6.38 3.10 -1.42
CA ASN A 275 -6.79 2.27 -2.56
C ASN A 275 -8.21 2.56 -3.08
N HIS A 276 -8.66 3.80 -2.88
CA HIS A 276 -9.91 4.35 -3.39
C HIS A 276 -9.62 5.67 -4.08
N ASP A 277 -10.25 5.95 -5.22
CA ASP A 277 -10.20 7.30 -5.79
C ASP A 277 -10.86 8.29 -4.82
N LEU A 278 -10.12 9.31 -4.43
CA LEU A 278 -10.51 10.29 -3.41
C LEU A 278 -11.11 11.57 -4.01
N LEU A 279 -11.06 11.73 -5.34
CA LEU A 279 -11.50 12.95 -6.02
C LEU A 279 -12.88 12.80 -6.67
N THR A 280 -13.17 11.62 -7.23
CA THR A 280 -14.47 11.38 -7.90
C THR A 280 -15.61 11.45 -6.89
N ASN A 281 -16.63 12.24 -7.22
CA ASN A 281 -17.79 12.52 -6.38
C ASN A 281 -17.49 13.21 -5.03
N ASN A 282 -16.25 13.62 -4.77
CA ASN A 282 -15.88 14.33 -3.54
C ASN A 282 -16.52 15.75 -3.55
N PRO A 283 -17.27 16.15 -2.50
CA PRO A 283 -17.90 17.47 -2.41
C PRO A 283 -16.92 18.64 -2.51
N LEU A 284 -15.66 18.48 -2.12
CA LEU A 284 -14.61 19.50 -2.28
C LEU A 284 -14.22 19.74 -3.75
N TYR A 285 -14.48 18.76 -4.63
CA TYR A 285 -14.09 18.78 -6.04
C TYR A 285 -15.31 18.47 -6.94
N PRO A 286 -16.37 19.28 -6.90
CA PRO A 286 -17.68 18.96 -7.50
C PRO A 286 -17.65 18.82 -9.04
N GLN A 287 -16.56 19.23 -9.68
CA GLN A 287 -16.31 19.06 -11.12
C GLN A 287 -15.96 17.61 -11.51
N TYR A 288 -15.52 16.78 -10.57
CA TYR A 288 -15.10 15.42 -10.86
C TYR A 288 -16.23 14.42 -10.56
N THR A 289 -16.61 13.68 -11.60
CA THR A 289 -17.63 12.63 -11.59
C THR A 289 -17.06 11.38 -12.25
N LYS A 290 -17.79 10.27 -12.25
CA LYS A 290 -17.40 9.04 -12.95
C LYS A 290 -17.15 9.26 -14.45
N GLU A 291 -17.94 10.14 -15.08
CA GLU A 291 -17.79 10.48 -16.49
C GLU A 291 -16.70 11.54 -16.74
N ASN A 292 -16.37 12.32 -15.72
CA ASN A 292 -15.43 13.44 -15.79
C ASN A 292 -14.47 13.37 -14.59
N PHE A 293 -13.65 12.32 -14.50
CA PHE A 293 -12.65 12.19 -13.44
C PHE A 293 -11.45 13.12 -13.62
N ALA A 294 -10.67 13.33 -12.56
CA ALA A 294 -9.66 14.41 -12.48
C ALA A 294 -8.61 14.40 -13.60
N TYR A 295 -8.22 13.21 -14.06
CA TYR A 295 -7.12 13.06 -15.02
C TYR A 295 -7.57 12.49 -16.38
N LYS A 296 -8.86 12.65 -16.74
CA LYS A 296 -9.46 12.12 -17.95
C LYS A 296 -8.67 12.43 -19.23
N ASP A 297 -8.12 13.65 -19.32
CA ASP A 297 -7.34 14.09 -20.50
C ASP A 297 -5.90 13.52 -20.48
N MET A 298 -5.47 12.93 -19.39
CA MET A 298 -4.13 12.34 -19.23
C MET A 298 -4.09 10.84 -19.52
N VAL A 299 -5.24 10.20 -19.76
CA VAL A 299 -5.32 8.72 -19.85
C VAL A 299 -5.94 8.30 -21.18
N LYS A 300 -5.48 7.17 -21.69
CA LYS A 300 -6.13 6.47 -22.81
C LYS A 300 -6.59 5.08 -22.42
N GLN A 301 -5.98 4.50 -21.38
CA GLN A 301 -6.47 3.26 -20.81
C GLN A 301 -7.82 3.45 -20.11
N PRO A 302 -8.72 2.46 -20.15
CA PRO A 302 -9.94 2.47 -19.34
C PRO A 302 -9.59 2.36 -17.85
N MET A 303 -10.55 2.71 -17.00
CA MET A 303 -10.45 2.54 -15.55
C MET A 303 -10.25 1.07 -15.19
N PRO A 304 -9.25 0.74 -14.37
CA PRO A 304 -9.02 -0.64 -13.95
C PRO A 304 -10.12 -1.15 -13.00
N ASP A 305 -10.41 -2.45 -13.06
CA ASP A 305 -11.51 -3.06 -12.30
C ASP A 305 -11.29 -3.03 -10.77
N TRP A 306 -10.05 -2.89 -10.31
CA TRP A 306 -9.72 -2.85 -8.89
C TRP A 306 -10.06 -1.51 -8.23
N LEU A 307 -10.15 -0.42 -9.01
CA LEU A 307 -10.34 0.93 -8.47
C LEU A 307 -11.78 1.14 -7.98
N ASN A 308 -11.92 1.52 -6.73
CA ASN A 308 -13.18 1.95 -6.12
C ASN A 308 -13.15 3.45 -5.82
N PHE A 309 -14.31 4.02 -5.54
CA PHE A 309 -14.46 5.42 -5.16
C PHE A 309 -14.68 5.55 -3.66
N MET A 310 -14.08 6.56 -3.03
CA MET A 310 -14.31 6.87 -1.62
C MET A 310 -15.73 7.41 -1.39
N PHE A 311 -16.26 8.14 -2.37
CA PHE A 311 -17.59 8.75 -2.31
C PHE A 311 -18.57 8.01 -3.21
N ASP A 312 -19.79 7.81 -2.72
CA ASP A 312 -20.88 7.21 -3.48
C ASP A 312 -21.48 8.20 -4.52
N ASP A 313 -22.50 7.75 -5.27
CA ASP A 313 -23.17 8.57 -6.28
C ASP A 313 -23.99 9.73 -5.68
N ASN A 314 -24.27 9.70 -4.37
CA ASN A 314 -24.89 10.81 -3.62
C ASN A 314 -23.86 11.80 -3.08
N LYS A 315 -22.57 11.60 -3.38
CA LYS A 315 -21.44 12.41 -2.90
C LYS A 315 -21.24 12.32 -1.39
N THR A 316 -21.57 11.18 -0.79
CA THR A 316 -21.37 10.90 0.64
C THR A 316 -20.34 9.80 0.84
N CYS A 317 -19.66 9.84 1.97
CA CYS A 317 -18.78 8.78 2.43
C CYS A 317 -18.95 8.55 3.93
N LYS A 318 -18.31 7.52 4.44
CA LYS A 318 -18.37 7.16 5.86
C LYS A 318 -17.80 8.26 6.77
N PHE A 319 -16.91 9.10 6.27
CA PHE A 319 -16.21 10.12 7.06
C PHE A 319 -16.95 11.45 7.17
N ASP A 320 -18.12 11.62 6.57
CA ASP A 320 -18.88 12.89 6.57
C ASP A 320 -19.34 13.36 7.96
N ASP A 321 -19.28 12.52 9.00
CA ASP A 321 -19.54 12.90 10.40
C ASP A 321 -18.24 13.18 11.14
N GLY A 322 -17.84 14.44 11.17
CA GLY A 322 -16.70 14.96 11.94
C GLY A 322 -15.36 14.97 11.19
N PHE A 323 -15.34 14.59 9.91
CA PHE A 323 -14.13 14.55 9.10
C PHE A 323 -14.35 15.04 7.68
N THR A 324 -13.24 15.46 7.05
CA THR A 324 -13.21 15.81 5.64
C THR A 324 -12.10 15.04 4.93
N VAL A 325 -12.39 14.49 3.75
CA VAL A 325 -11.40 13.80 2.91
C VAL A 325 -10.74 14.78 1.97
N TYR A 326 -9.45 14.99 2.14
CA TYR A 326 -8.61 15.86 1.30
C TYR A 326 -7.69 15.04 0.42
N ALA A 327 -7.60 15.42 -0.85
CA ALA A 327 -6.70 14.85 -1.83
C ALA A 327 -6.18 15.93 -2.76
N ALA A 328 -5.01 15.73 -3.34
CA ALA A 328 -4.46 16.67 -4.33
C ALA A 328 -5.08 16.43 -5.71
N ASN A 329 -5.33 17.50 -6.45
CA ASN A 329 -5.87 17.43 -7.81
C ASN A 329 -4.94 18.08 -8.87
N ASN A 330 -3.72 18.42 -8.47
CA ASN A 330 -2.71 19.03 -9.35
C ASN A 330 -1.90 17.99 -10.14
N GLU A 331 -1.63 16.82 -9.55
CA GLU A 331 -0.97 15.66 -10.17
C GLU A 331 -1.59 14.38 -9.59
N PRO A 332 -1.67 13.30 -10.37
CA PRO A 332 -2.16 12.01 -9.83
C PRO A 332 -1.20 11.46 -8.79
N SER A 333 -1.72 10.75 -7.80
CA SER A 333 -0.88 10.14 -6.79
C SER A 333 -0.47 8.70 -7.11
N CYS A 334 -1.22 7.99 -7.96
CA CYS A 334 -0.98 6.60 -8.32
C CYS A 334 -1.16 6.35 -9.82
N ARG A 335 -0.38 5.41 -10.38
CA ARG A 335 -0.52 4.87 -11.73
C ARG A 335 -0.86 3.39 -11.71
N ASP A 336 -1.55 2.90 -12.75
CA ASP A 336 -1.70 1.48 -12.99
C ASP A 336 -0.36 0.84 -13.45
N CYS A 337 -0.15 -0.44 -13.16
CA CYS A 337 1.09 -1.15 -13.44
C CYS A 337 0.90 -2.44 -14.26
N ASP A 338 -0.21 -2.55 -14.97
CA ASP A 338 -0.44 -3.58 -15.99
C ASP A 338 0.44 -3.37 -17.24
N VAL A 339 0.85 -2.11 -17.49
CA VAL A 339 1.78 -1.70 -18.56
C VAL A 339 2.87 -0.79 -18.00
N ALA A 340 3.97 -0.62 -18.74
CA ALA A 340 5.01 0.36 -18.44
C ALA A 340 4.45 1.79 -18.43
N TRP A 341 4.98 2.64 -17.54
CA TRP A 341 4.51 4.02 -17.40
C TRP A 341 4.70 4.83 -18.66
N GLN A 342 3.62 5.41 -19.14
CA GLN A 342 3.63 6.37 -20.23
C GLN A 342 2.65 7.51 -19.91
N ARG A 343 3.19 8.71 -19.65
CA ARG A 343 2.37 9.90 -19.42
C ARG A 343 1.47 10.18 -20.63
N GLY A 344 0.18 10.36 -20.35
CA GLY A 344 -0.84 10.58 -21.41
C GLY A 344 -1.38 9.29 -22.03
N TYR A 345 -1.03 8.13 -21.46
CA TYR A 345 -1.56 6.83 -21.87
C TYR A 345 -2.02 5.99 -20.67
N THR A 346 -1.10 5.66 -19.76
CA THR A 346 -1.35 4.79 -18.60
C THR A 346 -2.41 5.40 -17.69
N TYR A 347 -3.32 4.56 -17.17
CA TYR A 347 -4.33 5.00 -16.22
C TYR A 347 -3.69 5.55 -14.94
N VAL A 348 -4.24 6.64 -14.43
CA VAL A 348 -3.80 7.28 -13.20
C VAL A 348 -5.00 7.71 -12.36
N SER A 349 -4.83 7.73 -11.03
CA SER A 349 -5.84 8.15 -10.06
C SER A 349 -5.19 8.84 -8.86
N THR A 350 -6.02 9.34 -7.94
CA THR A 350 -5.55 9.85 -6.65
C THR A 350 -6.12 8.96 -5.54
N VAL A 351 -5.30 8.05 -5.03
CA VAL A 351 -5.65 7.11 -3.96
C VAL A 351 -4.93 7.43 -2.64
N ASP A 352 -3.90 8.28 -2.71
CA ASP A 352 -3.17 8.79 -1.56
C ASP A 352 -3.75 10.13 -1.12
N GLY A 353 -4.02 10.27 0.18
CA GLY A 353 -4.61 11.50 0.71
C GLY A 353 -4.73 11.53 2.22
N PHE A 354 -5.69 12.32 2.70
CA PHE A 354 -5.82 12.67 4.11
C PHE A 354 -7.29 12.70 4.52
N ILE A 355 -7.60 12.07 5.64
CA ILE A 355 -8.89 12.17 6.31
C ILE A 355 -8.64 12.97 7.59
N VAL A 356 -9.23 14.16 7.67
CA VAL A 356 -8.88 15.20 8.65
C VAL A 356 -10.07 15.55 9.51
N SER A 357 -9.93 15.57 10.84
CA SER A 357 -10.99 15.98 11.75
C SER A 357 -11.31 17.48 11.64
N GLU A 358 -12.57 17.85 11.81
CA GLU A 358 -13.08 19.22 11.59
C GLU A 358 -12.47 20.29 12.51
N ASN A 359 -11.84 19.89 13.63
CA ASN A 359 -11.11 20.79 14.51
C ASN A 359 -9.67 21.12 14.04
N ILE A 360 -9.32 20.74 12.80
CA ILE A 360 -8.05 21.04 12.14
C ILE A 360 -8.34 21.92 10.92
N THR A 361 -7.55 23.00 10.76
CA THR A 361 -7.62 23.84 9.57
C THR A 361 -6.64 23.35 8.52
N VAL A 362 -7.11 23.03 7.32
CA VAL A 362 -6.29 22.63 6.17
C VAL A 362 -5.98 23.85 5.31
N ASN A 363 -4.71 24.09 5.05
CA ASN A 363 -4.21 25.24 4.27
C ASN A 363 -4.01 24.86 2.80
N SER A 364 -3.40 23.70 2.51
CA SER A 364 -3.21 23.20 1.14
C SER A 364 -2.99 21.69 1.11
N VAL A 365 -3.27 21.08 -0.05
CA VAL A 365 -2.91 19.70 -0.39
C VAL A 365 -2.30 19.69 -1.77
N GLU A 366 -1.12 19.11 -1.92
CA GLU A 366 -0.41 19.04 -3.20
C GLU A 366 0.29 17.69 -3.36
N THR A 367 0.25 17.13 -4.56
CA THR A 367 1.07 15.98 -4.97
C THR A 367 2.29 16.50 -5.73
N LYS A 368 3.49 16.06 -5.30
CA LYS A 368 4.75 16.39 -5.97
C LYS A 368 4.97 15.42 -7.14
N LYS A 369 5.03 15.96 -8.36
CA LYS A 369 5.47 15.20 -9.52
C LYS A 369 6.93 14.80 -9.38
N VAL A 370 7.22 13.50 -9.41
CA VAL A 370 8.55 12.92 -9.24
C VAL A 370 9.18 12.58 -10.59
N GLY A 371 10.26 13.28 -10.96
CA GLY A 371 10.87 13.19 -12.28
C GLY A 371 10.10 14.00 -13.36
N ASP A 372 10.62 14.05 -14.58
CA ASP A 372 10.07 14.88 -15.66
C ASP A 372 8.67 14.44 -16.07
N ASN A 373 8.42 13.13 -16.11
CA ASN A 373 7.14 12.54 -16.52
C ASN A 373 6.25 12.11 -15.34
N GLY A 374 6.72 12.23 -14.09
CA GLY A 374 6.09 11.65 -12.91
C GLY A 374 6.52 10.18 -12.69
N PHE A 375 6.29 9.67 -11.48
CA PHE A 375 6.47 8.25 -11.14
C PHE A 375 7.88 7.68 -11.39
N ALA A 376 8.92 8.47 -11.10
CA ALA A 376 10.29 8.05 -11.41
C ALA A 376 10.80 6.89 -10.54
N TYR A 377 10.32 6.76 -9.29
CA TYR A 377 10.85 5.82 -8.31
C TYR A 377 9.81 4.91 -7.64
N SER A 378 8.53 5.14 -7.89
CA SER A 378 7.39 4.39 -7.36
C SER A 378 6.22 4.52 -8.34
N ASP A 379 5.26 3.63 -8.27
CA ASP A 379 3.93 3.75 -8.88
C ASP A 379 3.04 4.76 -8.16
N HIS A 380 3.53 5.33 -7.05
CA HIS A 380 2.90 6.45 -6.36
C HIS A 380 3.80 7.70 -6.37
N GLN A 381 3.17 8.85 -6.10
CA GLN A 381 3.82 10.14 -5.91
C GLN A 381 3.45 10.73 -4.55
N PRO A 382 4.39 11.36 -3.84
CA PRO A 382 4.13 11.87 -2.50
C PRO A 382 3.13 13.01 -2.51
N SER A 383 2.14 12.94 -1.63
CA SER A 383 1.15 13.98 -1.38
C SER A 383 1.40 14.64 -0.02
N THR A 384 1.38 15.98 0.02
CA THR A 384 1.67 16.76 1.22
C THR A 384 0.47 17.63 1.61
N LEU A 385 0.05 17.50 2.85
CA LEU A 385 -0.94 18.35 3.53
C LEU A 385 -0.22 19.43 4.34
N LYS A 386 -0.67 20.69 4.23
CA LYS A 386 -0.33 21.76 5.19
C LYS A 386 -1.54 22.10 6.02
N PHE A 387 -1.36 22.19 7.32
CA PHE A 387 -2.46 22.36 8.27
C PHE A 387 -2.00 23.06 9.57
N ASN A 388 -2.96 23.44 10.40
CA ASN A 388 -2.73 23.93 11.78
C ASN A 388 -3.91 23.58 12.70
N PHE A 389 -3.63 23.52 14.01
CA PHE A 389 -4.62 23.29 15.07
C PHE A 389 -5.16 24.62 15.63
#